data_108529ebfb7100a39f3d368b14d4e5fd
#
_entry.id   108529ebfb7100a39f3d368b14d4e5fd
#
_cell.length_a   1.000
_cell.length_b   1.000
_cell.length_c   1.000
_cell.angle_alpha   90.00
_cell.angle_beta   90.00
_cell.angle_gamma   90.00
#
_symmetry.space_group_name_H-M   'P 1'
#
loop_
_entity.id
_entity.type
_entity.pdbx_description
1 polymer ?
#
loop_
_entity_poly.entity_id
_entity_poly.type
_entity_poly.pdbx_seq_one_letter_code
_entity_poly.pdbx_strand_id
1 'polypeptide(L)'
;TQINDQLTGYGRWEAEFAGNKAESDTAQQKTRLAFAGLKYKDLGSFDYGRNLGALYDVEAWTDMFPEFGGDSSAQTDNFMTKRASGLATYRNTDFFGVIDGLNLTLQYQGKNENRDVKKQNGDGFGTSLTYDFGGSDFSISGAYTNSDRTNEQNLQSRGTGKRAEAWATGLKYDANNIYLATFYSETRKMTPITGGFANKTQNFEAVAQYQFDFGLRPSLGYVLSKGKDIEGIGDEDLVNYIDVGATYYFNKNMSAFVDYKINQLDSDNKLNINNDDIVAVGMTYQF
;
A
#
# COMPACT_ATOMS: atom_id res chain seq x y z
N THR A 1 -23.50 12.05 3.10
CA THR A 1 -24.85 12.47 3.51
C THR A 1 -24.82 12.98 4.94
N GLN A 2 -25.18 14.23 5.14
CA GLN A 2 -25.34 14.78 6.49
C GLN A 2 -26.61 14.21 7.13
N ILE A 3 -26.48 13.61 8.31
CA ILE A 3 -27.60 13.02 9.07
C ILE A 3 -28.16 14.06 10.03
N ASN A 4 -27.28 14.81 10.70
CA ASN A 4 -27.60 15.98 11.52
C ASN A 4 -26.38 16.90 11.65
N ASP A 5 -26.43 17.99 12.43
CA ASP A 5 -25.35 18.98 12.56
C ASP A 5 -23.99 18.41 13.04
N GLN A 6 -24.00 17.22 13.59
CA GLN A 6 -22.80 16.58 14.17
C GLN A 6 -22.38 15.30 13.47
N LEU A 7 -23.31 14.60 12.79
CA LEU A 7 -23.12 13.26 12.25
C LEU A 7 -23.28 13.25 10.73
N THR A 8 -22.25 12.71 10.04
CA THR A 8 -22.23 12.51 8.60
C THR A 8 -22.05 11.02 8.29
N GLY A 9 -22.94 10.47 7.45
CA GLY A 9 -22.77 9.15 6.86
C GLY A 9 -21.96 9.25 5.56
N TYR A 10 -21.05 8.33 5.34
CA TYR A 10 -20.25 8.27 4.11
C TYR A 10 -20.02 6.82 3.67
N GLY A 11 -19.62 6.67 2.42
CA GLY A 11 -19.21 5.38 1.86
C GLY A 11 -18.42 5.58 0.59
N ARG A 12 -17.66 4.56 0.20
CA ARG A 12 -16.93 4.50 -1.05
C ARG A 12 -17.09 3.14 -1.68
N TRP A 13 -17.41 3.16 -2.96
CA TRP A 13 -17.31 1.99 -3.80
C TRP A 13 -16.39 2.32 -4.98
N GLU A 14 -15.40 1.47 -5.21
CA GLU A 14 -14.43 1.62 -6.28
C GLU A 14 -14.27 0.28 -6.99
N ALA A 15 -14.49 0.29 -8.30
CA ALA A 15 -14.36 -0.87 -9.17
C ALA A 15 -13.34 -0.62 -10.27
N GLU A 16 -12.66 -1.68 -10.66
CA GLU A 16 -11.77 -1.73 -11.81
C GLU A 16 -12.40 -2.61 -12.89
N PHE A 17 -12.44 -2.11 -14.11
CA PHE A 17 -12.92 -2.83 -15.29
C PHE A 17 -11.76 -3.02 -16.26
N ALA A 18 -11.44 -4.29 -16.55
CA ALA A 18 -10.32 -4.63 -17.42
C ALA A 18 -10.73 -4.51 -18.90
N GLY A 19 -10.37 -3.40 -19.55
CA GLY A 19 -10.69 -3.15 -20.97
C GLY A 19 -9.92 -4.01 -21.98
N ASN A 20 -8.93 -4.77 -21.54
CA ASN A 20 -8.12 -5.67 -22.37
C ASN A 20 -8.58 -7.14 -22.33
N LYS A 21 -9.71 -7.43 -21.69
CA LYS A 21 -10.26 -8.78 -21.59
C LYS A 21 -11.26 -9.06 -22.71
N ALA A 22 -11.35 -10.33 -23.13
CA ALA A 22 -12.40 -10.76 -24.05
C ALA A 22 -13.78 -10.68 -23.37
N GLU A 23 -14.84 -10.39 -24.14
CA GLU A 23 -16.22 -10.34 -23.61
C GLU A 23 -16.67 -11.64 -22.92
N SER A 24 -16.09 -12.77 -23.32
CA SER A 24 -16.34 -14.09 -22.71
C SER A 24 -15.68 -14.31 -21.35
N ASP A 25 -14.72 -13.45 -20.95
CA ASP A 25 -14.02 -13.59 -19.68
C ASP A 25 -14.93 -13.20 -18.52
N THR A 26 -15.05 -14.09 -17.52
CA THR A 26 -15.88 -13.85 -16.33
C THR A 26 -15.25 -12.92 -15.31
N ALA A 27 -13.95 -12.68 -15.36
CA ALA A 27 -13.19 -11.88 -14.40
C ALA A 27 -12.86 -10.47 -14.92
N GLN A 28 -13.86 -9.76 -15.46
CA GLN A 28 -13.67 -8.41 -16.03
C GLN A 28 -13.72 -7.29 -14.99
N GLN A 29 -14.29 -7.55 -13.83
CA GLN A 29 -14.50 -6.54 -12.78
C GLN A 29 -13.84 -6.96 -11.47
N LYS A 30 -13.18 -6.02 -10.80
CA LYS A 30 -12.66 -6.17 -9.44
C LYS A 30 -13.19 -5.05 -8.56
N THR A 31 -13.70 -5.39 -7.37
CA THR A 31 -13.97 -4.40 -6.33
C THR A 31 -12.66 -4.03 -5.63
N ARG A 32 -12.24 -2.79 -5.78
CA ARG A 32 -11.03 -2.26 -5.13
C ARG A 32 -11.34 -1.83 -3.70
N LEU A 33 -12.34 -0.99 -3.52
CA LEU A 33 -12.83 -0.53 -2.21
C LEU A 33 -14.35 -0.69 -2.15
N ALA A 34 -14.88 -1.02 -0.97
CA ALA A 34 -16.31 -1.08 -0.68
C ALA A 34 -16.52 -1.00 0.84
N PHE A 35 -16.76 0.18 1.35
CA PHE A 35 -17.00 0.42 2.77
C PHE A 35 -18.02 1.52 2.99
N ALA A 36 -18.62 1.51 4.19
CA ALA A 36 -19.51 2.58 4.67
C ALA A 36 -19.19 2.90 6.11
N GLY A 37 -19.43 4.15 6.51
CA GLY A 37 -19.08 4.62 7.82
C GLY A 37 -19.80 5.87 8.26
N LEU A 38 -19.50 6.28 9.47
CA LEU A 38 -20.02 7.48 10.13
C LEU A 38 -18.85 8.36 10.60
N LYS A 39 -19.00 9.66 10.43
CA LYS A 39 -18.08 10.67 10.97
C LYS A 39 -18.83 11.56 11.95
N TYR A 40 -18.30 11.71 13.16
CA TYR A 40 -18.87 12.55 14.21
C TYR A 40 -17.88 13.67 14.55
N LYS A 41 -18.09 14.87 13.98
CA LYS A 41 -17.25 16.07 14.20
C LYS A 41 -15.76 15.72 14.46
N ASP A 42 -15.18 16.27 15.52
CA ASP A 42 -13.77 16.11 15.90
C ASP A 42 -13.48 14.77 16.60
N LEU A 43 -14.50 13.98 16.93
CA LEU A 43 -14.32 12.64 17.48
C LEU A 43 -13.83 11.62 16.43
N GLY A 44 -13.85 12.01 15.13
CA GLY A 44 -13.33 11.19 14.06
C GLY A 44 -14.38 10.40 13.30
N SER A 45 -13.93 9.37 12.61
CA SER A 45 -14.79 8.53 11.77
C SER A 45 -14.57 7.05 12.08
N PHE A 46 -15.61 6.25 11.86
CA PHE A 46 -15.58 4.82 11.92
C PHE A 46 -16.21 4.24 10.66
N ASP A 47 -15.53 3.32 9.98
CA ASP A 47 -16.05 2.61 8.83
C ASP A 47 -15.79 1.11 8.91
N TYR A 48 -16.58 0.37 8.12
CA TYR A 48 -16.40 -1.06 7.98
C TYR A 48 -16.53 -1.49 6.51
N GLY A 49 -15.66 -2.42 6.10
CA GLY A 49 -15.74 -3.04 4.78
C GLY A 49 -14.39 -3.40 4.18
N ARG A 50 -14.32 -3.34 2.84
CA ARG A 50 -13.07 -3.48 2.09
C ARG A 50 -12.43 -2.10 1.95
N ASN A 51 -11.34 -1.91 2.66
CA ASN A 51 -10.66 -0.62 2.76
C ASN A 51 -9.12 -0.78 2.70
N LEU A 52 -8.39 0.29 2.88
CA LEU A 52 -6.93 0.29 3.01
C LEU A 52 -6.51 -0.10 4.42
N GLY A 53 -5.49 -0.93 4.53
CA GLY A 53 -4.90 -1.36 5.79
C GLY A 53 -4.07 -0.26 6.44
N ALA A 54 -3.93 -0.32 7.76
CA ALA A 54 -3.23 0.71 8.54
C ALA A 54 -1.75 0.89 8.14
N LEU A 55 -1.08 -0.16 7.66
CA LEU A 55 0.31 -0.07 7.21
C LEU A 55 0.43 0.81 5.95
N TYR A 56 -0.59 0.81 5.09
CA TYR A 56 -0.61 1.60 3.87
C TYR A 56 -0.66 3.12 4.13
N ASP A 57 -1.04 3.58 5.31
CA ASP A 57 -0.97 5.01 5.68
C ASP A 57 0.48 5.56 5.61
N VAL A 58 1.49 4.68 5.78
CA VAL A 58 2.92 5.00 5.58
C VAL A 58 3.34 4.73 4.12
N GLU A 59 3.02 3.55 3.61
CA GLU A 59 3.49 3.06 2.30
C GLU A 59 2.91 3.84 1.13
N ALA A 60 1.74 4.46 1.29
CA ALA A 60 1.11 5.31 0.27
C ALA A 60 1.94 6.54 -0.11
N TRP A 61 2.86 6.97 0.74
CA TRP A 61 3.70 8.13 0.44
C TRP A 61 4.71 7.88 -0.69
N THR A 62 5.09 6.64 -0.92
CA THR A 62 5.98 6.26 -2.03
C THR A 62 5.26 5.63 -3.22
N ASP A 63 3.97 5.27 -3.07
CA ASP A 63 3.12 4.74 -4.16
C ASP A 63 2.64 5.89 -5.08
N MET A 64 3.60 6.61 -5.68
CA MET A 64 3.41 7.88 -6.41
C MET A 64 3.93 7.86 -7.85
N PHE A 65 4.46 6.73 -8.31
CA PHE A 65 4.94 6.57 -9.68
C PHE A 65 3.77 6.49 -10.68
N PRO A 66 3.99 6.76 -11.97
CA PRO A 66 2.93 6.72 -12.97
C PRO A 66 2.23 5.35 -13.09
N GLU A 67 2.98 4.25 -13.02
CA GLU A 67 2.46 2.88 -13.18
C GLU A 67 3.02 1.92 -12.14
N PHE A 68 4.34 1.93 -11.91
CA PHE A 68 5.01 1.00 -10.99
C PHE A 68 5.09 1.58 -9.57
N GLY A 69 5.90 1.00 -8.69
CA GLY A 69 6.05 1.44 -7.30
C GLY A 69 5.02 0.88 -6.34
N GLY A 70 5.20 1.16 -5.04
CA GLY A 70 4.29 0.76 -3.98
C GLY A 70 4.08 -0.75 -3.87
N ASP A 71 5.10 -1.56 -4.20
CA ASP A 71 5.00 -3.02 -4.29
C ASP A 71 6.10 -3.78 -3.50
N SER A 72 6.90 -3.09 -2.70
CA SER A 72 7.90 -3.75 -1.85
C SER A 72 7.25 -4.58 -0.74
N SER A 73 6.27 -4.02 -0.01
CA SER A 73 5.52 -4.70 1.06
C SER A 73 4.01 -4.55 0.94
N ALA A 74 3.52 -3.51 0.26
CA ALA A 74 2.11 -3.21 0.09
C ALA A 74 1.43 -4.16 -0.91
N GLN A 75 0.74 -5.17 -0.42
CA GLN A 75 0.07 -6.18 -1.23
C GLN A 75 -1.43 -6.26 -0.95
N THR A 76 -2.24 -6.35 -2.02
CA THR A 76 -3.70 -6.50 -1.89
C THR A 76 -4.07 -7.87 -1.34
N ASP A 77 -5.02 -7.89 -0.40
CA ASP A 77 -5.49 -9.07 0.32
C ASP A 77 -4.34 -9.82 1.03
N ASN A 78 -3.40 -9.06 1.58
CA ASN A 78 -2.33 -9.55 2.41
C ASN A 78 -2.36 -8.81 3.74
N PHE A 79 -3.09 -9.37 4.72
CA PHE A 79 -3.31 -8.73 6.02
C PHE A 79 -3.74 -7.26 5.86
N MET A 80 -3.12 -6.33 6.60
CA MET A 80 -3.41 -4.90 6.56
C MET A 80 -2.32 -4.07 5.84
N THR A 81 -1.68 -4.64 4.80
CA THR A 81 -0.60 -3.94 4.08
C THR A 81 -1.10 -3.05 2.94
N LYS A 82 -2.20 -3.37 2.28
CA LYS A 82 -2.84 -2.56 1.22
C LYS A 82 -4.35 -2.72 1.31
N ARG A 83 -5.06 -2.90 0.19
CA ARG A 83 -6.52 -3.16 0.20
C ARG A 83 -6.81 -4.53 0.80
N ALA A 84 -7.68 -4.58 1.80
CA ALA A 84 -8.12 -5.81 2.43
C ALA A 84 -9.60 -5.76 2.83
N SER A 85 -10.22 -6.93 2.98
CA SER A 85 -11.62 -7.07 3.40
C SER A 85 -11.73 -7.29 4.90
N GLY A 86 -12.92 -6.97 5.45
CA GLY A 86 -13.22 -7.20 6.87
C GLY A 86 -12.54 -6.21 7.81
N LEU A 87 -12.25 -5.00 7.32
CA LEU A 87 -11.61 -3.95 8.10
C LEU A 87 -12.67 -3.10 8.83
N ALA A 88 -12.56 -3.02 10.15
CA ALA A 88 -13.22 -2.01 10.99
C ALA A 88 -12.17 -0.94 11.32
N THR A 89 -12.37 0.27 10.84
CA THR A 89 -11.35 1.32 10.91
C THR A 89 -11.90 2.55 11.63
N TYR A 90 -11.19 2.99 12.67
CA TYR A 90 -11.39 4.27 13.31
C TYR A 90 -10.26 5.22 12.91
N ARG A 91 -10.61 6.45 12.50
CA ARG A 91 -9.67 7.50 12.16
C ARG A 91 -10.01 8.80 12.90
N ASN A 92 -8.97 9.42 13.43
CA ASN A 92 -9.08 10.72 14.07
C ASN A 92 -7.99 11.65 13.55
N THR A 93 -8.36 12.86 13.19
CA THR A 93 -7.44 13.92 12.76
C THR A 93 -7.20 14.89 13.90
N ASP A 94 -6.01 15.49 13.92
CA ASP A 94 -5.60 16.48 14.92
C ASP A 94 -5.71 15.97 16.37
N PHE A 95 -5.62 14.66 16.56
CA PHE A 95 -5.70 13.97 17.84
C PHE A 95 -6.80 14.55 18.76
N PHE A 96 -8.05 14.43 18.32
CA PHE A 96 -9.24 14.97 18.97
C PHE A 96 -9.27 16.50 19.07
N GLY A 97 -8.58 17.20 18.16
CA GLY A 97 -8.43 18.65 18.19
C GLY A 97 -7.46 19.18 19.26
N VAL A 98 -6.64 18.29 19.83
CA VAL A 98 -5.66 18.64 20.89
C VAL A 98 -4.27 18.89 20.33
N ILE A 99 -3.88 18.16 19.27
CA ILE A 99 -2.57 18.26 18.63
C ILE A 99 -2.77 18.38 17.13
N ASP A 100 -2.66 19.62 16.63
CA ASP A 100 -2.77 19.92 15.20
C ASP A 100 -1.75 19.09 14.40
N GLY A 101 -2.19 18.51 13.30
CA GLY A 101 -1.35 17.68 12.41
C GLY A 101 -1.11 16.25 12.89
N LEU A 102 -1.51 15.84 14.10
CA LEU A 102 -1.36 14.47 14.56
C LEU A 102 -2.60 13.65 14.22
N ASN A 103 -2.45 12.68 13.31
CA ASN A 103 -3.52 11.82 12.84
C ASN A 103 -3.32 10.39 13.36
N LEU A 104 -4.41 9.78 13.84
CA LEU A 104 -4.43 8.43 14.40
C LEU A 104 -5.36 7.53 13.58
N THR A 105 -4.89 6.31 13.28
CA THR A 105 -5.73 5.21 12.79
C THR A 105 -5.66 4.04 13.76
N LEU A 106 -6.81 3.47 14.10
CA LEU A 106 -6.94 2.18 14.78
C LEU A 106 -7.76 1.27 13.89
N GLN A 107 -7.31 0.03 13.71
CA GLN A 107 -7.94 -0.89 12.78
C GLN A 107 -8.00 -2.31 13.36
N TYR A 108 -9.12 -2.99 13.11
CA TYR A 108 -9.29 -4.42 13.33
C TYR A 108 -9.61 -5.07 12.00
N GLN A 109 -8.98 -6.21 11.71
CA GLN A 109 -9.29 -7.05 10.56
C GLN A 109 -9.90 -8.36 11.04
N GLY A 110 -11.11 -8.66 10.60
CA GLY A 110 -11.73 -9.96 10.81
C GLY A 110 -11.09 -11.03 9.92
N LYS A 111 -11.18 -12.27 10.39
CA LYS A 111 -10.64 -13.46 9.74
C LYS A 111 -11.25 -13.72 8.35
N ASN A 112 -10.41 -14.10 7.38
CA ASN A 112 -10.78 -14.48 6.01
C ASN A 112 -10.04 -15.76 5.61
N GLU A 113 -10.70 -16.93 5.66
CA GLU A 113 -10.09 -18.24 5.37
C GLU A 113 -10.51 -18.85 4.02
N ASN A 114 -11.71 -18.53 3.51
CA ASN A 114 -12.28 -19.15 2.30
C ASN A 114 -11.73 -18.51 1.01
N ARG A 115 -10.41 -18.51 0.82
CA ARG A 115 -9.71 -17.95 -0.34
C ARG A 115 -8.33 -18.59 -0.50
N ASP A 116 -7.60 -18.20 -1.56
CA ASP A 116 -6.20 -18.62 -1.74
C ASP A 116 -5.38 -18.41 -0.45
N VAL A 117 -4.58 -19.39 -0.07
CA VAL A 117 -3.80 -19.40 1.18
C VAL A 117 -2.91 -18.16 1.35
N LYS A 118 -2.38 -17.62 0.22
CA LYS A 118 -1.55 -16.41 0.22
C LYS A 118 -2.35 -15.13 0.50
N LYS A 119 -3.68 -15.20 0.42
CA LYS A 119 -4.61 -14.09 0.65
C LYS A 119 -5.47 -14.25 1.89
N GLN A 120 -5.26 -15.34 2.65
CA GLN A 120 -5.95 -15.57 3.91
C GLN A 120 -5.36 -14.68 5.01
N ASN A 121 -6.15 -14.44 6.05
CA ASN A 121 -5.72 -13.88 7.33
C ASN A 121 -6.58 -14.42 8.48
N GLY A 122 -6.02 -14.52 9.66
CA GLY A 122 -6.77 -14.60 10.92
C GLY A 122 -7.17 -13.21 11.39
N ASP A 123 -7.71 -13.14 12.61
CA ASP A 123 -8.02 -11.87 13.27
C ASP A 123 -6.76 -11.06 13.54
N GLY A 124 -6.84 -9.75 13.37
CA GLY A 124 -5.69 -8.88 13.56
C GLY A 124 -6.05 -7.46 13.94
N PHE A 125 -5.07 -6.74 14.42
CA PHE A 125 -5.18 -5.30 14.70
C PHE A 125 -4.04 -4.53 14.03
N GLY A 126 -4.30 -3.27 13.73
CA GLY A 126 -3.32 -2.33 13.17
C GLY A 126 -3.52 -0.94 13.74
N THR A 127 -2.46 -0.17 13.72
CA THR A 127 -2.47 1.24 14.07
C THR A 127 -1.50 2.01 13.21
N SER A 128 -1.82 3.27 12.93
CA SER A 128 -0.87 4.22 12.35
C SER A 128 -0.96 5.58 13.07
N LEU A 129 0.15 6.28 13.07
CA LEU A 129 0.27 7.68 13.49
C LEU A 129 0.98 8.44 12.38
N THR A 130 0.40 9.56 11.96
CA THR A 130 1.01 10.50 11.02
C THR A 130 1.06 11.86 11.67
N TYR A 131 2.19 12.52 11.60
CA TYR A 131 2.35 13.88 12.11
C TYR A 131 2.85 14.81 11.02
N ASP A 132 2.04 15.81 10.71
CA ASP A 132 2.35 16.89 9.80
C ASP A 132 2.92 18.06 10.60
N PHE A 133 4.20 18.37 10.40
CA PHE A 133 4.87 19.45 11.13
C PHE A 133 4.37 20.80 10.61
N GLY A 134 3.44 21.43 11.31
CA GLY A 134 2.87 22.71 10.94
C GLY A 134 3.93 23.76 10.59
N GLY A 135 3.83 24.34 9.38
CA GLY A 135 4.74 25.38 8.89
C GLY A 135 6.07 24.88 8.30
N SER A 136 6.30 23.58 8.15
CA SER A 136 7.56 23.03 7.62
C SER A 136 7.44 22.16 6.38
N ASP A 137 6.23 21.87 5.88
CA ASP A 137 5.96 20.99 4.72
C ASP A 137 6.51 19.55 4.85
N PHE A 138 6.99 19.18 6.04
CA PHE A 138 7.46 17.84 6.37
C PHE A 138 6.40 17.06 7.13
N SER A 139 6.38 15.75 6.91
CA SER A 139 5.56 14.81 7.66
C SER A 139 6.36 13.57 8.03
N ILE A 140 6.03 12.98 9.19
CA ILE A 140 6.55 11.69 9.64
C ILE A 140 5.37 10.75 9.89
N SER A 141 5.54 9.47 9.59
CA SER A 141 4.51 8.46 9.87
C SER A 141 5.14 7.19 10.41
N GLY A 142 4.37 6.49 11.24
CA GLY A 142 4.69 5.15 11.73
C GLY A 142 3.44 4.28 11.79
N ALA A 143 3.57 2.99 11.50
CA ALA A 143 2.48 2.03 11.57
C ALA A 143 2.95 0.68 12.10
N TYR A 144 2.02 -0.05 12.73
CA TYR A 144 2.23 -1.42 13.20
C TYR A 144 0.98 -2.25 12.97
N THR A 145 1.17 -3.50 12.53
CA THR A 145 0.10 -4.48 12.38
C THR A 145 0.50 -5.84 12.96
N ASN A 146 -0.45 -6.55 13.55
CA ASN A 146 -0.26 -7.90 14.06
C ASN A 146 -1.54 -8.70 13.87
N SER A 147 -1.43 -9.84 13.19
CA SER A 147 -2.55 -10.69 12.85
C SER A 147 -2.26 -12.16 13.15
N ASP A 148 -3.28 -12.92 13.51
CA ASP A 148 -3.20 -14.36 13.49
C ASP A 148 -3.07 -14.87 12.06
N ARG A 149 -2.33 -15.96 11.90
CA ARG A 149 -2.27 -16.71 10.63
C ARG A 149 -3.21 -17.90 10.68
N THR A 150 -3.72 -18.28 9.51
CA THR A 150 -4.61 -19.45 9.41
C THR A 150 -3.84 -20.76 9.54
N ASN A 151 -4.56 -21.85 9.83
CA ASN A 151 -3.95 -23.17 9.87
C ASN A 151 -3.33 -23.57 8.52
N GLU A 152 -4.00 -23.23 7.39
CA GLU A 152 -3.49 -23.52 6.06
C GLU A 152 -2.19 -22.77 5.75
N GLN A 153 -2.05 -21.53 6.23
CA GLN A 153 -0.80 -20.78 6.11
C GLN A 153 0.34 -21.43 6.91
N ASN A 154 0.02 -22.07 8.04
CA ASN A 154 1.01 -22.77 8.87
C ASN A 154 1.42 -24.14 8.31
N LEU A 155 0.67 -24.70 7.38
CA LEU A 155 1.01 -25.95 6.70
C LEU A 155 1.91 -25.75 5.47
N GLN A 156 2.23 -24.51 5.10
CA GLN A 156 3.14 -24.21 4.00
C GLN A 156 4.58 -24.66 4.36
N SER A 157 5.39 -24.93 3.34
CA SER A 157 6.77 -25.42 3.53
C SER A 157 7.76 -24.35 4.01
N ARG A 158 7.37 -23.06 3.89
CA ARG A 158 8.21 -21.92 4.26
C ARG A 158 7.41 -20.91 5.08
N GLY A 159 8.09 -20.23 6.00
CA GLY A 159 7.54 -19.15 6.80
C GLY A 159 6.45 -19.60 7.76
N THR A 160 6.63 -20.75 8.42
CA THR A 160 5.68 -21.25 9.43
C THR A 160 5.64 -20.35 10.67
N GLY A 161 4.50 -20.31 11.36
CA GLY A 161 4.31 -19.54 12.59
C GLY A 161 2.89 -18.98 12.72
N LYS A 162 2.50 -18.69 13.95
CA LYS A 162 1.12 -18.34 14.30
C LYS A 162 0.77 -16.87 14.04
N ARG A 163 1.76 -15.99 13.92
CA ARG A 163 1.58 -14.54 13.79
C ARG A 163 2.21 -14.02 12.51
N ALA A 164 1.54 -13.05 11.91
CA ALA A 164 2.04 -12.19 10.87
C ALA A 164 2.14 -10.77 11.42
N GLU A 165 3.31 -10.16 11.32
CA GLU A 165 3.59 -8.84 11.90
C GLU A 165 4.25 -7.94 10.86
N ALA A 166 3.93 -6.65 10.91
CA ALA A 166 4.66 -5.65 10.16
C ALA A 166 4.71 -4.32 10.90
N TRP A 167 5.79 -3.58 10.68
CA TRP A 167 5.89 -2.19 11.06
C TRP A 167 6.52 -1.38 9.93
N ALA A 168 6.16 -0.11 9.85
CA ALA A 168 6.70 0.81 8.88
C ALA A 168 6.93 2.19 9.50
N THR A 169 7.89 2.93 8.97
CA THR A 169 8.08 4.35 9.26
C THR A 169 8.45 5.09 7.99
N GLY A 170 7.95 6.29 7.82
CA GLY A 170 8.14 7.09 6.61
C GLY A 170 8.36 8.56 6.88
N LEU A 171 9.00 9.22 5.93
CA LEU A 171 9.21 10.66 5.89
C LEU A 171 8.71 11.20 4.55
N LYS A 172 8.09 12.38 4.57
CA LYS A 172 7.59 13.06 3.38
C LYS A 172 7.92 14.55 3.45
N TYR A 173 8.24 15.11 2.29
CA TYR A 173 8.28 16.55 2.01
C TYR A 173 7.42 16.83 0.77
N ASP A 174 6.50 17.78 0.86
CA ASP A 174 5.57 18.10 -0.23
C ASP A 174 5.33 19.62 -0.29
N ALA A 175 6.21 20.33 -0.96
CA ALA A 175 6.08 21.78 -1.19
C ALA A 175 6.98 22.26 -2.34
N ASN A 176 6.76 23.49 -2.79
CA ASN A 176 7.58 24.16 -3.81
C ASN A 176 7.71 23.36 -5.11
N ASN A 177 6.62 22.68 -5.52
CA ASN A 177 6.59 21.76 -6.67
C ASN A 177 7.49 20.52 -6.52
N ILE A 178 8.09 20.29 -5.35
CA ILE A 178 8.92 19.13 -5.04
C ILE A 178 8.13 18.19 -4.16
N TYR A 179 8.10 16.91 -4.53
CA TYR A 179 7.61 15.82 -3.71
C TYR A 179 8.75 14.84 -3.44
N LEU A 180 9.06 14.61 -2.17
CA LEU A 180 10.02 13.61 -1.74
C LEU A 180 9.37 12.73 -0.67
N ALA A 181 9.48 11.43 -0.82
CA ALA A 181 9.04 10.52 0.22
C ALA A 181 9.94 9.29 0.29
N THR A 182 10.03 8.73 1.47
CA THR A 182 10.73 7.47 1.71
C THR A 182 10.08 6.72 2.86
N PHE A 183 10.10 5.39 2.80
CA PHE A 183 9.77 4.58 3.96
C PHE A 183 10.72 3.38 4.09
N TYR A 184 10.78 2.87 5.31
CA TYR A 184 11.35 1.58 5.65
C TYR A 184 10.31 0.75 6.41
N SER A 185 10.20 -0.54 6.06
CA SER A 185 9.35 -1.47 6.78
C SER A 185 10.00 -2.84 6.97
N GLU A 186 9.55 -3.56 7.98
CA GLU A 186 9.80 -4.99 8.12
C GLU A 186 8.48 -5.75 8.19
N THR A 187 8.40 -6.85 7.46
CA THR A 187 7.30 -7.80 7.58
C THR A 187 7.80 -9.14 8.10
N ARG A 188 6.94 -9.87 8.79
CA ARG A 188 7.24 -11.19 9.31
C ARG A 188 6.11 -12.16 8.97
N LYS A 189 6.46 -13.23 8.24
CA LYS A 189 5.57 -14.37 7.93
C LYS A 189 4.28 -13.96 7.21
N MET A 190 4.33 -12.88 6.41
CA MET A 190 3.19 -12.40 5.63
C MET A 190 3.49 -12.20 4.15
N THR A 191 4.74 -11.94 3.76
CA THR A 191 5.08 -11.72 2.34
C THR A 191 5.10 -13.03 1.59
N PRO A 192 4.20 -13.26 0.61
CA PRO A 192 4.11 -14.51 -0.13
C PRO A 192 5.34 -14.72 -1.03
N ILE A 193 5.85 -15.95 -1.01
CA ILE A 193 6.91 -16.44 -1.90
C ILE A 193 6.54 -17.81 -2.45
N THR A 194 7.36 -18.37 -3.31
CA THR A 194 7.21 -19.75 -3.76
C THR A 194 7.36 -20.71 -2.56
N GLY A 195 6.35 -21.54 -2.34
CA GLY A 195 6.32 -22.53 -1.25
C GLY A 195 5.83 -22.00 0.09
N GLY A 196 5.36 -20.75 0.18
CA GLY A 196 4.81 -20.21 1.42
C GLY A 196 5.03 -18.71 1.59
N PHE A 197 5.70 -18.34 2.67
CA PHE A 197 5.93 -16.95 3.05
C PHE A 197 7.39 -16.73 3.46
N ALA A 198 7.92 -15.54 3.23
CA ALA A 198 9.22 -15.16 3.78
C ALA A 198 9.13 -15.08 5.30
N ASN A 199 10.17 -15.55 6.01
CA ASN A 199 10.23 -15.45 7.47
C ASN A 199 10.22 -13.99 7.92
N LYS A 200 10.98 -13.17 7.19
CA LYS A 200 11.08 -11.73 7.38
C LYS A 200 11.35 -11.07 6.03
N THR A 201 10.83 -9.88 5.81
CA THR A 201 11.30 -9.00 4.75
C THR A 201 11.77 -7.66 5.31
N GLN A 202 12.75 -7.07 4.66
CA GLN A 202 13.19 -5.70 4.84
C GLN A 202 12.85 -4.95 3.57
N ASN A 203 12.09 -3.88 3.69
CA ASN A 203 11.54 -3.15 2.56
C ASN A 203 11.95 -1.68 2.65
N PHE A 204 12.32 -1.13 1.53
CA PHE A 204 12.69 0.27 1.42
C PHE A 204 12.15 0.83 0.11
N GLU A 205 11.53 1.99 0.19
CA GLU A 205 11.15 2.74 -1.00
C GLU A 205 11.51 4.22 -0.84
N ALA A 206 11.86 4.84 -1.95
CA ALA A 206 12.08 6.28 -2.03
C ALA A 206 11.58 6.80 -3.37
N VAL A 207 10.97 7.98 -3.35
CA VAL A 207 10.47 8.67 -4.55
C VAL A 207 10.84 10.15 -4.49
N ALA A 208 11.21 10.68 -5.65
CA ALA A 208 11.42 12.10 -5.87
C ALA A 208 10.69 12.54 -7.13
N GLN A 209 9.89 13.61 -7.03
CA GLN A 209 9.17 14.19 -8.17
C GLN A 209 9.31 15.70 -8.17
N TYR A 210 9.25 16.29 -9.35
CA TYR A 210 9.18 17.74 -9.53
C TYR A 210 8.07 18.11 -10.51
N GLN A 211 7.19 19.02 -10.15
CA GLN A 211 6.12 19.52 -11.01
C GLN A 211 6.54 20.81 -11.71
N PHE A 212 6.76 20.75 -13.01
CA PHE A 212 6.99 21.94 -13.81
C PHE A 212 5.68 22.69 -14.12
N ASP A 213 5.73 24.01 -14.21
CA ASP A 213 4.57 24.85 -14.49
C ASP A 213 3.93 24.57 -15.86
N PHE A 214 4.70 24.05 -16.82
CA PHE A 214 4.20 23.66 -18.13
C PHE A 214 3.54 22.28 -18.17
N GLY A 215 3.33 21.63 -17.03
CA GLY A 215 2.55 20.39 -16.89
C GLY A 215 3.37 19.10 -16.86
N LEU A 216 4.70 19.13 -16.99
CA LEU A 216 5.55 17.93 -16.90
C LEU A 216 5.87 17.62 -15.41
N ARG A 217 5.75 16.34 -15.02
CA ARG A 217 6.17 15.81 -13.72
C ARG A 217 7.07 14.59 -13.92
N PRO A 218 8.40 14.75 -13.99
CA PRO A 218 9.33 13.63 -13.88
C PRO A 218 9.29 13.01 -12.49
N SER A 219 9.56 11.71 -12.43
CA SER A 219 9.70 10.93 -11.21
C SER A 219 10.94 10.04 -11.28
N LEU A 220 11.59 9.87 -10.14
CA LEU A 220 12.71 8.95 -9.94
C LEU A 220 12.50 8.24 -8.61
N GLY A 221 12.75 6.96 -8.57
CA GLY A 221 12.68 6.23 -7.34
C GLY A 221 13.43 4.93 -7.29
N TYR A 222 13.40 4.33 -6.11
CA TYR A 222 14.03 3.06 -5.82
C TYR A 222 13.11 2.22 -4.94
N VAL A 223 12.95 0.95 -5.28
CA VAL A 223 12.09 0.01 -4.58
C VAL A 223 12.87 -1.26 -4.29
N LEU A 224 12.95 -1.64 -3.01
CA LEU A 224 13.62 -2.83 -2.52
C LEU A 224 12.73 -3.61 -1.56
N SER A 225 12.63 -4.92 -1.76
CA SER A 225 12.15 -5.89 -0.78
C SER A 225 13.10 -7.06 -0.71
N LYS A 226 13.74 -7.26 0.45
CA LYS A 226 14.68 -8.35 0.69
C LYS A 226 14.11 -9.36 1.67
N GLY A 227 13.88 -10.59 1.20
CA GLY A 227 13.55 -11.74 2.03
C GLY A 227 14.77 -12.18 2.84
N LYS A 228 14.56 -12.45 4.13
CA LYS A 228 15.60 -12.86 5.07
C LYS A 228 15.26 -14.24 5.66
N ASP A 229 16.29 -15.03 5.86
CA ASP A 229 16.23 -16.34 6.52
C ASP A 229 15.15 -17.27 5.89
N ILE A 230 15.04 -17.27 4.56
CA ILE A 230 14.07 -18.12 3.84
C ILE A 230 14.55 -19.57 3.89
N GLU A 231 13.70 -20.49 4.36
CA GLU A 231 14.04 -21.91 4.49
C GLU A 231 14.53 -22.52 3.16
N GLY A 232 15.74 -23.07 3.18
CA GLY A 232 16.39 -23.72 2.04
C GLY A 232 16.92 -22.77 0.97
N ILE A 233 16.87 -21.45 1.21
CA ILE A 233 17.32 -20.39 0.28
C ILE A 233 18.33 -19.44 0.95
N GLY A 234 18.01 -18.95 2.15
CA GLY A 234 18.75 -17.90 2.84
C GLY A 234 18.16 -16.52 2.56
N ASP A 235 18.99 -15.54 2.33
CA ASP A 235 18.59 -14.19 1.97
C ASP A 235 18.46 -14.07 0.45
N GLU A 236 17.38 -13.42 -0.02
CA GLU A 236 17.10 -13.25 -1.45
C GLU A 236 16.30 -11.98 -1.71
N ASP A 237 16.62 -11.23 -2.75
CA ASP A 237 15.83 -10.07 -3.14
C ASP A 237 14.52 -10.53 -3.79
N LEU A 238 13.39 -10.01 -3.30
CA LEU A 238 12.05 -10.29 -3.80
C LEU A 238 11.59 -9.23 -4.80
N VAL A 239 11.98 -7.98 -4.56
CA VAL A 239 11.77 -6.82 -5.42
C VAL A 239 13.03 -5.97 -5.33
N ASN A 240 13.58 -5.55 -6.46
CA ASN A 240 14.71 -4.63 -6.48
C ASN A 240 14.73 -3.92 -7.84
N TYR A 241 14.40 -2.64 -7.88
CA TYR A 241 14.42 -1.88 -9.13
C TYR A 241 14.57 -0.38 -8.91
N ILE A 242 15.06 0.30 -9.95
CA ILE A 242 15.00 1.75 -10.12
C ILE A 242 13.81 2.06 -11.02
N ASP A 243 13.05 3.08 -10.66
CA ASP A 243 11.91 3.56 -11.43
C ASP A 243 12.21 4.97 -11.98
N VAL A 244 11.99 5.15 -13.28
CA VAL A 244 12.17 6.43 -13.97
C VAL A 244 10.94 6.71 -14.79
N GLY A 245 10.13 7.64 -14.34
CA GLY A 245 8.88 7.98 -14.98
C GLY A 245 8.70 9.45 -15.29
N ALA A 246 7.70 9.76 -16.09
CA ALA A 246 7.24 11.12 -16.32
C ALA A 246 5.75 11.13 -16.64
N THR A 247 5.02 12.05 -16.04
CA THR A 247 3.61 12.34 -16.38
C THR A 247 3.53 13.73 -16.97
N TYR A 248 2.80 13.88 -18.08
CA TYR A 248 2.47 15.17 -18.65
C TYR A 248 0.98 15.45 -18.51
N TYR A 249 0.64 16.51 -17.79
CA TYR A 249 -0.72 16.98 -17.58
C TYR A 249 -1.11 17.97 -18.66
N PHE A 250 -1.95 17.59 -19.61
CA PHE A 250 -2.52 18.49 -20.64
C PHE A 250 -3.44 19.52 -20.01
N ASN A 251 -4.20 19.09 -19.02
CA ASN A 251 -5.10 19.90 -18.19
C ASN A 251 -5.48 19.09 -16.94
N LYS A 252 -6.43 19.63 -16.11
CA LYS A 252 -6.91 18.97 -14.90
C LYS A 252 -7.60 17.61 -15.11
N ASN A 253 -8.05 17.33 -16.34
CA ASN A 253 -8.82 16.13 -16.66
C ASN A 253 -8.02 15.07 -17.44
N MET A 254 -6.93 15.45 -18.09
CA MET A 254 -6.21 14.55 -19.00
C MET A 254 -4.71 14.60 -18.79
N SER A 255 -4.11 13.44 -18.69
CA SER A 255 -2.66 13.25 -18.63
C SER A 255 -2.21 12.05 -19.46
N ALA A 256 -0.93 12.02 -19.80
CA ALA A 256 -0.26 10.86 -20.37
C ALA A 256 1.03 10.61 -19.59
N PHE A 257 1.47 9.36 -19.55
CA PHE A 257 2.68 9.01 -18.85
C PHE A 257 3.53 7.98 -19.60
N VAL A 258 4.80 7.98 -19.28
CA VAL A 258 5.75 6.89 -19.53
C VAL A 258 6.41 6.52 -18.21
N ASP A 259 6.62 5.23 -17.99
CA ASP A 259 7.25 4.70 -16.78
C ASP A 259 8.18 3.57 -17.14
N TYR A 260 9.40 3.57 -16.61
CA TYR A 260 10.43 2.58 -16.90
C TYR A 260 10.98 1.97 -15.62
N LYS A 261 10.65 0.71 -15.42
CA LYS A 261 11.15 -0.13 -14.34
C LYS A 261 12.45 -0.79 -14.79
N ILE A 262 13.58 -0.35 -14.23
CA ILE A 262 14.91 -0.92 -14.46
C ILE A 262 15.16 -1.98 -13.37
N ASN A 263 15.01 -3.24 -13.73
CA ASN A 263 15.12 -4.33 -12.79
C ASN A 263 16.57 -4.53 -12.33
N GLN A 264 16.77 -4.76 -11.03
CA GLN A 264 18.08 -4.97 -10.41
C GLN A 264 18.17 -6.35 -9.73
N LEU A 265 17.19 -7.24 -9.94
CA LEU A 265 17.24 -8.61 -9.43
C LEU A 265 18.32 -9.41 -10.15
N ASP A 266 19.06 -10.23 -9.42
CA ASP A 266 20.04 -11.13 -9.98
C ASP A 266 19.38 -12.19 -10.89
N SER A 267 20.03 -12.52 -12.00
CA SER A 267 19.54 -13.51 -12.97
C SER A 267 19.52 -14.94 -12.41
N ASP A 268 20.27 -15.20 -11.34
CA ASP A 268 20.35 -16.47 -10.62
C ASP A 268 19.52 -16.48 -9.32
N ASN A 269 18.54 -15.55 -9.22
CA ASN A 269 17.61 -15.47 -8.10
C ASN A 269 16.96 -16.83 -7.83
N LYS A 270 17.18 -17.36 -6.62
CA LYS A 270 16.76 -18.72 -6.22
C LYS A 270 15.25 -18.92 -6.11
N LEU A 271 14.48 -17.84 -6.13
CA LEU A 271 13.02 -17.87 -6.16
C LEU A 271 12.45 -17.85 -7.58
N ASN A 272 13.31 -17.78 -8.62
CA ASN A 272 12.96 -17.67 -10.03
C ASN A 272 11.99 -16.50 -10.30
N ILE A 273 12.28 -15.34 -9.72
CA ILE A 273 11.53 -14.12 -9.94
C ILE A 273 12.00 -13.50 -11.25
N ASN A 274 11.07 -13.05 -12.09
CA ASN A 274 11.40 -12.39 -13.36
C ASN A 274 12.19 -11.10 -13.09
N ASN A 275 13.29 -10.94 -13.82
CA ASN A 275 14.22 -9.81 -13.75
C ASN A 275 14.26 -8.96 -15.02
N ASP A 276 13.26 -9.08 -15.91
CA ASP A 276 13.17 -8.22 -17.09
C ASP A 276 12.87 -6.77 -16.71
N ASP A 277 13.43 -5.84 -17.48
CA ASP A 277 13.01 -4.44 -17.49
C ASP A 277 11.63 -4.30 -18.11
N ILE A 278 10.85 -3.33 -17.64
CA ILE A 278 9.48 -3.11 -18.13
C ILE A 278 9.28 -1.63 -18.45
N VAL A 279 8.73 -1.34 -19.62
CA VAL A 279 8.27 0.01 -20.00
C VAL A 279 6.75 0.01 -20.05
N ALA A 280 6.14 0.99 -19.40
CA ALA A 280 4.72 1.27 -19.48
C ALA A 280 4.46 2.65 -20.12
N VAL A 281 3.40 2.74 -20.89
CA VAL A 281 2.87 4.00 -21.40
C VAL A 281 1.36 4.00 -21.23
N GLY A 282 0.79 5.14 -20.86
CA GLY A 282 -0.64 5.22 -20.65
C GLY A 282 -1.19 6.64 -20.72
N MET A 283 -2.50 6.70 -20.70
CA MET A 283 -3.26 7.94 -20.65
C MET A 283 -4.34 7.85 -19.59
N THR A 284 -4.55 8.95 -18.87
CA THR A 284 -5.60 9.05 -17.86
C THR A 284 -6.57 10.16 -18.24
N TYR A 285 -7.87 9.86 -18.19
CA TYR A 285 -8.93 10.85 -18.29
C TYR A 285 -9.81 10.78 -17.03
N GLN A 286 -10.01 11.93 -16.39
CA GLN A 286 -10.84 12.12 -15.19
C GLN A 286 -11.99 13.08 -15.50
N PHE A 287 -13.21 12.73 -15.10
CA PHE A 287 -14.44 13.53 -15.33
C PHE A 287 -15.14 13.88 -14.03
#